data_7dd118e4e08f57eb3acebe0f0f441f5b
#
_entry.id   7dd118e4e08f57eb3acebe0f0f441f5b
#
_cell.length_a   1.000
_cell.length_b   1.000
_cell.length_c   1.000
_cell.angle_alpha   90.00
_cell.angle_beta   90.00
_cell.angle_gamma   90.00
#
_symmetry.space_group_name_H-M   'P 1'
#
loop_
_entity.id
_entity.type
_entity.pdbx_description
1 polymer ?
#
loop_
_entity_poly.entity_id
_entity_poly.type
_entity_poly.pdbx_seq_one_letter_code
_entity_poly.pdbx_strand_id
1 'polypeptide(L)'
;SRYSSRRSRLPERIPPLINQLLGLPEHPVYIFLTISVGGLLLFFTLAGASYRVFFLRSRFHPDFASDDAGNQCEIREAIKWSIISVLGNAALVAPIHYLLATGHGRLYTDVAEHGWAWLLLSPFVVLAVSETSIYWVHRALHWGPLYHHVHDKHHDFKVPTPFVGLAFRPLDAFAQGIPHHVLAFLLPIHIGIYLASLTFVTLWAVMIHDRVSFVRWKGINFTGHHTLHHWYETYNFGQYFTLWDRLMGTYRDPEVAYDDLPPGIVVRAQDVLARAEA
;
A
#
# COMPACT_ATOMS: atom_id res chain seq x y z
N SER A 1 51.70 -29.98 14.08
CA SER A 1 50.95 -29.30 13.03
C SER A 1 49.48 -29.72 13.06
N ARG A 2 48.62 -28.98 13.75
CA ARG A 2 47.14 -29.20 13.74
C ARG A 2 46.54 -28.17 12.82
N TYR A 3 46.30 -28.52 11.56
CA TYR A 3 45.46 -27.77 10.67
C TYR A 3 43.98 -28.03 11.09
N SER A 4 43.43 -27.12 11.87
CA SER A 4 41.99 -27.06 12.13
C SER A 4 41.34 -26.60 10.84
N SER A 5 40.67 -27.50 10.13
CA SER A 5 39.82 -27.20 9.01
C SER A 5 38.67 -26.34 9.51
N ARG A 6 38.71 -25.03 9.27
CA ARG A 6 37.51 -24.18 9.29
C ARG A 6 36.56 -24.73 8.22
N ARG A 7 35.64 -25.60 8.59
CA ARG A 7 34.47 -25.84 7.79
C ARG A 7 33.79 -24.47 7.64
N SER A 8 33.83 -23.92 6.43
CA SER A 8 32.95 -22.83 6.06
C SER A 8 31.53 -23.27 6.35
N ARG A 9 30.93 -22.71 7.41
CA ARG A 9 29.49 -22.86 7.60
C ARG A 9 28.85 -22.25 6.37
N LEU A 10 28.20 -23.07 5.56
CA LEU A 10 27.28 -22.61 4.56
C LEU A 10 26.30 -21.66 5.25
N PRO A 11 25.93 -20.53 4.63
CA PRO A 11 24.97 -19.61 5.25
C PRO A 11 23.73 -20.43 5.66
N GLU A 12 23.34 -20.26 6.90
CA GLU A 12 22.16 -20.92 7.48
C GLU A 12 20.98 -20.63 6.58
N ARG A 13 20.14 -21.64 6.41
CA ARG A 13 19.07 -21.74 5.43
C ARG A 13 18.25 -20.44 5.35
N ILE A 14 18.21 -19.90 4.17
CA ILE A 14 17.32 -18.82 3.77
C ILE A 14 15.91 -19.16 4.25
N PRO A 15 15.22 -18.20 4.92
CA PRO A 15 13.86 -18.44 5.37
C PRO A 15 12.97 -18.82 4.18
N PRO A 16 12.09 -19.81 4.32
CA PRO A 16 11.19 -20.22 3.26
C PRO A 16 10.29 -19.05 2.90
N LEU A 17 10.45 -18.49 1.71
CA LEU A 17 9.48 -17.58 1.14
C LEU A 17 8.19 -18.35 0.78
N ILE A 18 7.14 -17.63 0.45
CA ILE A 18 5.79 -18.19 0.23
C ILE A 18 5.82 -19.40 -0.72
N ASN A 19 6.68 -19.40 -1.75
CA ASN A 19 6.79 -20.51 -2.69
C ASN A 19 7.20 -21.82 -2.01
N GLN A 20 8.16 -21.79 -1.09
CA GLN A 20 8.55 -23.01 -0.35
C GLN A 20 7.43 -23.50 0.56
N LEU A 21 6.66 -22.60 1.16
CA LEU A 21 5.49 -22.98 1.96
C LEU A 21 4.40 -23.63 1.10
N LEU A 22 4.31 -23.26 -0.16
CA LEU A 22 3.37 -23.83 -1.15
C LEU A 22 3.94 -25.05 -1.88
N GLY A 23 5.18 -25.47 -1.58
CA GLY A 23 5.85 -26.55 -2.28
C GLY A 23 6.23 -26.22 -3.73
N LEU A 24 6.35 -24.93 -4.07
CA LEU A 24 6.71 -24.45 -5.40
C LEU A 24 8.21 -24.16 -5.50
N PRO A 25 8.82 -24.32 -6.70
CA PRO A 25 10.22 -23.94 -6.91
C PRO A 25 10.46 -22.45 -6.70
N GLU A 26 11.64 -22.11 -6.16
CA GLU A 26 12.13 -20.73 -6.12
C GLU A 26 12.70 -20.34 -7.50
N HIS A 27 11.78 -20.09 -8.42
CA HIS A 27 12.08 -19.67 -9.78
C HIS A 27 11.27 -18.40 -10.12
N PRO A 28 11.81 -17.41 -10.83
CA PRO A 28 11.14 -16.12 -11.10
C PRO A 28 9.71 -16.24 -11.64
N VAL A 29 9.44 -17.24 -12.48
CA VAL A 29 8.09 -17.48 -13.03
C VAL A 29 7.09 -17.87 -11.94
N TYR A 30 7.46 -18.82 -11.04
CA TYR A 30 6.58 -19.22 -9.94
C TYR A 30 6.40 -18.09 -8.93
N ILE A 31 7.47 -17.33 -8.66
CA ILE A 31 7.40 -16.15 -7.80
C ILE A 31 6.45 -15.11 -8.40
N PHE A 32 6.58 -14.82 -9.69
CA PHE A 32 5.65 -13.93 -10.41
C PHE A 32 4.19 -14.42 -10.29
N LEU A 33 3.93 -15.70 -10.52
CA LEU A 33 2.57 -16.27 -10.42
C LEU A 33 2.03 -16.17 -8.99
N THR A 34 2.85 -16.49 -7.99
CA THR A 34 2.46 -16.44 -6.56
C THR A 34 2.13 -15.00 -6.15
N ILE A 35 2.98 -14.03 -6.50
CA ILE A 35 2.74 -12.62 -6.18
C ILE A 35 1.50 -12.11 -6.93
N SER A 36 1.33 -12.48 -8.21
CA SER A 36 0.18 -12.06 -9.01
C SER A 36 -1.13 -12.59 -8.44
N VAL A 37 -1.23 -13.91 -8.24
CA VAL A 37 -2.45 -14.53 -7.72
C VAL A 37 -2.73 -14.09 -6.29
N GLY A 38 -1.71 -14.13 -5.41
CA GLY A 38 -1.86 -13.70 -4.03
C GLY A 38 -2.22 -12.22 -3.90
N GLY A 39 -1.59 -11.36 -4.69
CA GLY A 39 -1.87 -9.92 -4.72
C GLY A 39 -3.29 -9.61 -5.20
N LEU A 40 -3.75 -10.27 -6.28
CA LEU A 40 -5.13 -10.10 -6.77
C LEU A 40 -6.15 -10.61 -5.75
N LEU A 41 -5.93 -11.79 -5.17
CA LEU A 41 -6.83 -12.34 -4.14
C LEU A 41 -6.91 -11.42 -2.93
N LEU A 42 -5.78 -10.99 -2.39
CA LEU A 42 -5.73 -10.08 -1.25
C LEU A 42 -6.46 -8.77 -1.57
N PHE A 43 -6.07 -8.11 -2.65
CA PHE A 43 -6.64 -6.82 -3.01
C PHE A 43 -8.14 -6.88 -3.26
N PHE A 44 -8.63 -7.80 -4.10
CA PHE A 44 -10.06 -7.88 -4.41
C PHE A 44 -10.90 -8.37 -3.23
N THR A 45 -10.33 -9.16 -2.32
CA THR A 45 -10.99 -9.50 -1.07
C THR A 45 -11.19 -8.26 -0.19
N LEU A 46 -10.14 -7.46 0.00
CA LEU A 46 -10.20 -6.25 0.81
C LEU A 46 -11.08 -5.16 0.17
N ALA A 47 -10.86 -4.87 -1.11
CA ALA A 47 -11.62 -3.85 -1.83
C ALA A 47 -13.11 -4.24 -1.98
N GLY A 48 -13.37 -5.52 -2.28
CA GLY A 48 -14.75 -6.04 -2.36
C GLY A 48 -15.46 -6.02 -1.02
N ALA A 49 -14.78 -6.35 0.07
CA ALA A 49 -15.32 -6.27 1.43
C ALA A 49 -15.65 -4.82 1.81
N SER A 50 -14.69 -3.89 1.60
CA SER A 50 -14.89 -2.46 1.84
C SER A 50 -16.05 -1.92 1.00
N TYR A 51 -16.07 -2.19 -0.30
CA TYR A 51 -17.14 -1.77 -1.19
C TYR A 51 -18.52 -2.32 -0.75
N ARG A 52 -18.61 -3.61 -0.40
CA ARG A 52 -19.84 -4.22 0.09
C ARG A 52 -20.35 -3.56 1.38
N VAL A 53 -19.44 -3.26 2.31
CA VAL A 53 -19.82 -2.70 3.61
C VAL A 53 -20.22 -1.23 3.50
N PHE A 54 -19.41 -0.44 2.78
CA PHE A 54 -19.53 1.02 2.81
C PHE A 54 -20.29 1.61 1.62
N PHE A 55 -20.23 0.98 0.44
CA PHE A 55 -20.84 1.52 -0.77
C PHE A 55 -22.20 0.88 -1.11
N LEU A 56 -22.38 -0.42 -0.86
CA LEU A 56 -23.68 -1.08 -1.09
C LEU A 56 -24.67 -0.87 0.03
N ARG A 57 -24.23 -0.46 1.21
CA ARG A 57 -25.09 -0.11 2.32
C ARG A 57 -25.24 1.41 2.39
N SER A 58 -26.32 1.94 1.81
CA SER A 58 -26.65 3.38 1.73
C SER A 58 -26.60 4.14 3.08
N ARG A 59 -26.59 3.40 4.20
CA ARG A 59 -26.46 3.96 5.56
C ARG A 59 -25.19 4.81 5.72
N PHE A 60 -24.08 4.43 5.10
CA PHE A 60 -22.80 5.14 5.23
C PHE A 60 -22.59 6.16 4.11
N HIS A 61 -23.13 5.90 2.92
CA HIS A 61 -22.94 6.74 1.74
C HIS A 61 -24.23 6.89 0.92
N PRO A 62 -25.24 7.64 1.43
CA PRO A 62 -26.48 7.86 0.69
C PRO A 62 -26.27 8.61 -0.64
N ASP A 63 -25.20 9.40 -0.75
CA ASP A 63 -24.87 10.19 -1.96
C ASP A 63 -24.11 9.36 -3.02
N PHE A 64 -23.72 8.12 -2.70
CA PHE A 64 -23.13 7.15 -3.62
C PHE A 64 -24.18 6.14 -4.05
N ALA A 65 -25.22 6.60 -4.70
CA ALA A 65 -26.15 5.70 -5.34
C ALA A 65 -25.37 4.83 -6.34
N SER A 66 -25.36 3.53 -6.06
CA SER A 66 -24.68 2.50 -6.87
C SER A 66 -25.19 2.42 -8.32
N ASP A 67 -26.20 3.17 -8.66
CA ASP A 67 -26.95 3.07 -9.90
C ASP A 67 -26.62 4.16 -10.94
N ASP A 68 -25.68 5.05 -10.65
CA ASP A 68 -25.17 5.98 -11.64
C ASP A 68 -24.26 5.24 -12.64
N ALA A 69 -24.64 5.23 -13.92
CA ALA A 69 -23.90 4.59 -14.99
C ALA A 69 -22.45 5.10 -15.12
N GLY A 70 -22.19 6.36 -14.78
CA GLY A 70 -20.85 6.94 -14.70
C GLY A 70 -20.00 6.27 -13.64
N ASN A 71 -20.53 6.11 -12.44
CA ASN A 71 -19.88 5.46 -11.31
C ASN A 71 -19.51 4.00 -11.62
N GLN A 72 -20.39 3.26 -12.30
CA GLN A 72 -20.11 1.89 -12.73
C GLN A 72 -19.01 1.82 -13.79
N CYS A 73 -18.92 2.80 -14.68
CA CYS A 73 -17.84 2.88 -15.68
C CYS A 73 -16.49 3.12 -15.00
N GLU A 74 -16.41 4.04 -14.06
CA GLU A 74 -15.19 4.33 -13.28
C GLU A 74 -14.74 3.12 -12.47
N ILE A 75 -15.66 2.40 -11.82
CA ILE A 75 -15.36 1.18 -11.07
C ILE A 75 -14.75 0.10 -12.00
N ARG A 76 -15.32 -0.10 -13.20
CA ARG A 76 -14.77 -1.06 -14.17
C ARG A 76 -13.37 -0.69 -14.62
N GLU A 77 -13.12 0.59 -14.89
CA GLU A 77 -11.78 1.07 -15.24
C GLU A 77 -10.81 0.93 -14.05
N ALA A 78 -11.23 1.22 -12.81
CA ALA A 78 -10.42 1.01 -11.62
C ALA A 78 -10.05 -0.48 -11.45
N ILE A 79 -11.00 -1.39 -11.60
CA ILE A 79 -10.75 -2.85 -11.55
C ILE A 79 -9.75 -3.27 -12.62
N LYS A 80 -9.95 -2.83 -13.87
CA LYS A 80 -9.05 -3.13 -14.98
C LYS A 80 -7.63 -2.66 -14.70
N TRP A 81 -7.46 -1.40 -14.26
CA TRP A 81 -6.14 -0.85 -13.96
C TRP A 81 -5.51 -1.49 -12.72
N SER A 82 -6.29 -1.89 -11.74
CA SER A 82 -5.77 -2.66 -10.59
C SER A 82 -5.22 -4.02 -11.01
N ILE A 83 -5.88 -4.72 -11.94
CA ILE A 83 -5.35 -5.97 -12.49
C ILE A 83 -4.04 -5.73 -13.25
N ILE A 84 -4.00 -4.73 -14.13
CA ILE A 84 -2.80 -4.36 -14.90
C ILE A 84 -1.66 -3.98 -13.94
N SER A 85 -1.97 -3.18 -12.91
CA SER A 85 -1.03 -2.74 -11.89
C SER A 85 -0.43 -3.92 -11.13
N VAL A 86 -1.26 -4.81 -10.59
CA VAL A 86 -0.79 -5.97 -9.81
C VAL A 86 0.07 -6.90 -10.66
N LEU A 87 -0.35 -7.22 -11.88
CA LEU A 87 0.42 -8.10 -12.78
C LEU A 87 1.74 -7.45 -13.19
N GLY A 88 1.71 -6.18 -13.58
CA GLY A 88 2.92 -5.47 -13.99
C GLY A 88 3.89 -5.23 -12.82
N ASN A 89 3.38 -4.86 -11.64
CA ASN A 89 4.19 -4.76 -10.43
C ASN A 89 4.81 -6.12 -10.04
N ALA A 90 4.04 -7.20 -10.10
CA ALA A 90 4.54 -8.55 -9.84
C ALA A 90 5.70 -8.93 -10.77
N ALA A 91 5.65 -8.55 -12.05
CA ALA A 91 6.74 -8.78 -12.99
C ALA A 91 8.01 -8.00 -12.62
N LEU A 92 7.87 -6.76 -12.12
CA LEU A 92 9.00 -5.93 -11.68
C LEU A 92 9.58 -6.41 -10.33
N VAL A 93 8.73 -6.91 -9.44
CA VAL A 93 9.12 -7.33 -8.09
C VAL A 93 9.62 -8.78 -8.03
N ALA A 94 9.20 -9.65 -8.97
CA ALA A 94 9.60 -11.05 -8.96
C ALA A 94 11.13 -11.27 -8.96
N PRO A 95 11.97 -10.53 -9.73
CA PRO A 95 13.42 -10.63 -9.63
C PRO A 95 13.97 -10.25 -8.25
N ILE A 96 13.37 -9.26 -7.60
CA ILE A 96 13.75 -8.83 -6.24
C ILE A 96 13.45 -9.94 -5.23
N HIS A 97 12.26 -10.52 -5.30
CA HIS A 97 11.88 -11.65 -4.46
C HIS A 97 12.74 -12.89 -4.73
N TYR A 98 13.15 -13.12 -5.97
CA TYR A 98 14.09 -14.18 -6.30
C TYR A 98 15.45 -13.97 -5.61
N LEU A 99 15.97 -12.74 -5.60
CA LEU A 99 17.19 -12.41 -4.86
C LEU A 99 17.01 -12.62 -3.36
N LEU A 100 15.87 -12.22 -2.79
CA LEU A 100 15.55 -12.50 -1.37
C LEU A 100 15.50 -14.00 -1.10
N ALA A 101 14.84 -14.78 -1.97
CA ALA A 101 14.71 -16.23 -1.86
C ALA A 101 16.03 -16.98 -2.00
N THR A 102 17.00 -16.42 -2.71
CA THR A 102 18.33 -16.99 -2.90
C THR A 102 19.38 -16.46 -1.89
N GLY A 103 18.94 -15.72 -0.86
CA GLY A 103 19.80 -15.33 0.27
C GLY A 103 20.59 -14.05 0.09
N HIS A 104 20.24 -13.22 -0.88
CA HIS A 104 20.88 -11.92 -1.05
C HIS A 104 20.29 -10.84 -0.14
N GLY A 105 19.21 -11.14 0.58
CA GLY A 105 18.57 -10.23 1.55
C GLY A 105 18.98 -10.51 2.99
N ARG A 106 18.34 -9.79 3.92
CA ARG A 106 18.55 -9.88 5.36
C ARG A 106 17.29 -10.38 6.10
N LEU A 107 16.41 -11.09 5.41
CA LEU A 107 15.26 -11.70 6.02
C LEU A 107 15.69 -12.86 6.92
N TYR A 108 15.03 -13.02 8.07
CA TYR A 108 15.28 -14.11 9.01
C TYR A 108 13.96 -14.70 9.53
N THR A 109 14.04 -15.93 10.11
CA THR A 109 12.87 -16.63 10.69
C THR A 109 13.05 -16.95 12.16
N ASP A 110 14.27 -17.14 12.63
CA ASP A 110 14.53 -17.46 14.03
C ASP A 110 14.70 -16.18 14.84
N VAL A 111 13.78 -15.94 15.79
CA VAL A 111 13.82 -14.78 16.67
C VAL A 111 15.14 -14.72 17.48
N ALA A 112 15.77 -15.87 17.74
CA ALA A 112 17.03 -15.92 18.48
C ALA A 112 18.19 -15.21 17.75
N GLU A 113 18.12 -15.05 16.41
CA GLU A 113 19.17 -14.37 15.64
C GLU A 113 19.32 -12.89 16.02
N HIS A 114 18.21 -12.21 16.29
CA HIS A 114 18.19 -10.76 16.58
C HIS A 114 17.47 -10.39 17.88
N GLY A 115 16.84 -11.35 18.53
CA GLY A 115 16.16 -11.20 19.82
C GLY A 115 14.77 -10.53 19.73
N TRP A 116 14.01 -10.70 20.81
CA TRP A 116 12.64 -10.19 20.93
C TRP A 116 12.56 -8.67 20.87
N ALA A 117 13.55 -7.96 21.41
CA ALA A 117 13.56 -6.50 21.38
C ALA A 117 13.56 -5.97 19.94
N TRP A 118 14.36 -6.56 19.06
CA TRP A 118 14.39 -6.18 17.66
C TRP A 118 13.12 -6.60 16.92
N LEU A 119 12.59 -7.79 17.19
CA LEU A 119 11.32 -8.23 16.61
C LEU A 119 10.19 -7.24 16.90
N LEU A 120 10.11 -6.72 18.14
CA LEU A 120 9.08 -5.77 18.54
C LEU A 120 9.35 -4.34 18.03
N LEU A 121 10.60 -3.93 17.87
CA LEU A 121 10.98 -2.61 17.39
C LEU A 121 10.91 -2.50 15.87
N SER A 122 11.30 -3.54 15.15
CA SER A 122 11.45 -3.49 13.68
C SER A 122 10.18 -3.11 12.91
N PRO A 123 8.93 -3.44 13.32
CA PRO A 123 7.72 -2.95 12.64
C PRO A 123 7.62 -1.42 12.64
N PHE A 124 8.00 -0.77 13.73
CA PHE A 124 7.99 0.71 13.82
C PHE A 124 9.07 1.33 12.94
N VAL A 125 10.23 0.69 12.87
CA VAL A 125 11.32 1.12 11.98
C VAL A 125 10.88 0.96 10.52
N VAL A 126 10.31 -0.18 10.15
CA VAL A 126 9.77 -0.43 8.80
C VAL A 126 8.70 0.60 8.46
N LEU A 127 7.77 0.87 9.36
CA LEU A 127 6.71 1.85 9.15
C LEU A 127 7.27 3.27 8.96
N ALA A 128 8.20 3.71 9.82
CA ALA A 128 8.77 5.05 9.75
C ALA A 128 9.60 5.28 8.47
N VAL A 129 10.39 4.28 8.06
CA VAL A 129 11.20 4.38 6.84
C VAL A 129 10.32 4.28 5.61
N SER A 130 9.32 3.38 5.59
CA SER A 130 8.37 3.28 4.48
C SER A 130 7.56 4.57 4.32
N GLU A 131 7.02 5.13 5.39
CA GLU A 131 6.32 6.43 5.39
C GLU A 131 7.17 7.52 4.76
N THR A 132 8.41 7.67 5.26
CA THR A 132 9.34 8.69 4.76
C THR A 132 9.62 8.50 3.27
N SER A 133 9.94 7.27 2.88
CA SER A 133 10.29 6.95 1.49
C SER A 133 9.10 7.13 0.55
N ILE A 134 7.91 6.65 0.94
CA ILE A 134 6.70 6.77 0.12
C ILE A 134 6.30 8.22 -0.04
N TYR A 135 6.36 9.05 1.03
CA TYR A 135 6.08 10.48 0.91
C TYR A 135 6.94 11.14 -0.18
N TRP A 136 8.25 10.91 -0.15
CA TRP A 136 9.16 11.54 -1.11
C TRP A 136 9.01 10.98 -2.51
N VAL A 137 8.79 9.67 -2.66
CA VAL A 137 8.50 9.04 -3.95
C VAL A 137 7.20 9.58 -4.52
N HIS A 138 6.12 9.59 -3.74
CA HIS A 138 4.80 10.04 -4.16
C HIS A 138 4.83 11.52 -4.57
N ARG A 139 5.47 12.37 -3.75
CA ARG A 139 5.66 13.79 -4.11
C ARG A 139 6.49 13.96 -5.39
N ALA A 140 7.51 13.14 -5.61
CA ALA A 140 8.30 13.17 -6.84
C ALA A 140 7.49 12.71 -8.06
N LEU A 141 6.58 11.75 -7.90
CA LEU A 141 5.66 11.31 -8.96
C LEU A 141 4.71 12.43 -9.43
N HIS A 142 4.44 13.43 -8.59
CA HIS A 142 3.70 14.63 -8.97
C HIS A 142 4.53 15.69 -9.70
N TRP A 143 5.83 15.46 -9.90
CA TRP A 143 6.62 16.32 -10.77
C TRP A 143 6.25 16.09 -12.24
N GLY A 144 6.01 17.17 -13.01
CA GLY A 144 5.38 17.14 -14.33
C GLY A 144 5.72 15.98 -15.27
N PRO A 145 7.02 15.70 -15.59
CA PRO A 145 7.36 14.58 -16.45
C PRO A 145 7.00 13.20 -15.87
N LEU A 146 7.21 13.00 -14.57
CA LEU A 146 6.86 11.73 -13.91
C LEU A 146 5.35 11.58 -13.76
N TYR A 147 4.65 12.67 -13.47
CA TYR A 147 3.20 12.65 -13.35
C TYR A 147 2.54 12.12 -14.62
N HIS A 148 2.78 12.74 -15.77
CA HIS A 148 2.14 12.36 -17.03
C HIS A 148 2.49 10.97 -17.56
N HIS A 149 3.66 10.42 -17.20
CA HIS A 149 4.09 9.12 -17.69
C HIS A 149 3.84 7.97 -16.72
N VAL A 150 3.72 8.28 -15.44
CA VAL A 150 3.69 7.26 -14.38
C VAL A 150 2.43 7.35 -13.54
N HIS A 151 2.05 8.54 -13.04
CA HIS A 151 1.11 8.71 -11.93
C HIS A 151 -0.28 9.24 -12.32
N ASP A 152 -0.42 9.96 -13.43
CA ASP A 152 -1.67 10.58 -13.87
C ASP A 152 -2.87 9.61 -13.89
N LYS A 153 -2.61 8.35 -14.25
CA LYS A 153 -3.68 7.35 -14.34
C LYS A 153 -4.38 7.09 -13.01
N HIS A 154 -3.66 7.16 -11.91
CA HIS A 154 -4.23 7.05 -10.57
C HIS A 154 -5.16 8.23 -10.26
N HIS A 155 -4.80 9.41 -10.71
CA HIS A 155 -5.56 10.65 -10.52
C HIS A 155 -6.71 10.88 -11.50
N ASP A 156 -6.91 10.00 -12.48
CA ASP A 156 -8.14 9.99 -13.28
C ASP A 156 -9.40 9.77 -12.41
N PHE A 157 -9.21 9.09 -11.26
CA PHE A 157 -10.27 8.78 -10.30
C PHE A 157 -10.38 9.89 -9.24
N LYS A 158 -11.01 11.02 -9.59
CA LYS A 158 -11.16 12.17 -8.67
C LYS A 158 -12.00 11.86 -7.44
N VAL A 159 -12.91 10.92 -7.55
CA VAL A 159 -13.78 10.45 -6.47
C VAL A 159 -13.50 8.98 -6.24
N PRO A 160 -12.49 8.63 -5.42
CA PRO A 160 -12.00 7.27 -5.33
C PRO A 160 -13.03 6.30 -4.74
N THR A 161 -12.92 5.06 -5.15
CA THR A 161 -13.59 3.89 -4.55
C THR A 161 -12.53 2.91 -4.06
N PRO A 162 -12.84 1.91 -3.23
CA PRO A 162 -11.87 0.92 -2.77
C PRO A 162 -11.07 0.24 -3.88
N PHE A 163 -11.64 0.15 -5.09
CA PHE A 163 -10.97 -0.43 -6.26
C PHE A 163 -9.89 0.47 -6.85
N VAL A 164 -9.85 1.76 -6.49
CA VAL A 164 -8.80 2.69 -6.91
C VAL A 164 -7.49 2.44 -6.16
N GLY A 165 -7.54 1.81 -4.98
CA GLY A 165 -6.39 1.61 -4.10
C GLY A 165 -5.15 0.99 -4.74
N LEU A 166 -5.30 0.21 -5.82
CA LEU A 166 -4.19 -0.28 -6.64
C LEU A 166 -4.36 0.03 -8.14
N ALA A 167 -5.21 0.97 -8.52
CA ALA A 167 -5.42 1.36 -9.91
C ALA A 167 -4.31 2.30 -10.40
N PHE A 168 -3.10 1.75 -10.54
CA PHE A 168 -1.88 2.44 -10.95
C PHE A 168 -1.38 1.98 -12.32
N ARG A 169 -0.48 2.75 -12.93
CA ARG A 169 0.44 2.17 -13.91
C ARG A 169 1.44 1.24 -13.19
N PRO A 170 1.91 0.14 -13.82
CA PRO A 170 2.82 -0.79 -13.15
C PRO A 170 4.07 -0.16 -12.52
N LEU A 171 4.65 0.82 -13.20
CA LEU A 171 5.85 1.50 -12.70
C LEU A 171 5.55 2.39 -11.48
N ASP A 172 4.35 2.93 -11.38
CA ASP A 172 3.87 3.68 -10.24
C ASP A 172 3.74 2.77 -9.00
N ALA A 173 3.01 1.67 -9.13
CA ALA A 173 2.87 0.68 -8.06
C ALA A 173 4.25 0.16 -7.59
N PHE A 174 5.18 -0.06 -8.54
CA PHE A 174 6.54 -0.45 -8.22
C PHE A 174 7.29 0.63 -7.45
N ALA A 175 7.26 1.89 -7.93
CA ALA A 175 7.96 3.00 -7.30
C ALA A 175 7.50 3.24 -5.85
N GLN A 176 6.20 3.16 -5.60
CA GLN A 176 5.64 3.33 -4.25
C GLN A 176 5.85 2.09 -3.37
N GLY A 177 5.91 0.89 -3.95
CA GLY A 177 6.14 -0.37 -3.23
C GLY A 177 7.60 -0.67 -2.91
N ILE A 178 8.55 -0.17 -3.72
CA ILE A 178 9.97 -0.53 -3.62
C ILE A 178 10.61 -0.26 -2.24
N PRO A 179 10.22 0.76 -1.46
CA PRO A 179 10.78 0.97 -0.13
C PRO A 179 10.68 -0.25 0.80
N HIS A 180 9.56 -0.97 0.75
CA HIS A 180 9.38 -2.18 1.56
C HIS A 180 10.36 -3.29 1.16
N HIS A 181 10.63 -3.45 -0.13
CA HIS A 181 11.54 -4.47 -0.63
C HIS A 181 13.00 -4.11 -0.36
N VAL A 182 13.38 -2.85 -0.54
CA VAL A 182 14.75 -2.36 -0.26
C VAL A 182 15.11 -2.55 1.21
N LEU A 183 14.17 -2.32 2.13
CA LEU A 183 14.39 -2.54 3.55
C LEU A 183 14.79 -3.99 3.87
N ALA A 184 14.27 -4.98 3.14
CA ALA A 184 14.62 -6.39 3.32
C ALA A 184 16.09 -6.72 2.93
N PHE A 185 16.77 -5.83 2.19
CA PHE A 185 18.20 -5.94 1.92
C PHE A 185 19.06 -5.14 2.89
N LEU A 186 18.53 -4.06 3.45
CA LEU A 186 19.28 -3.16 4.32
C LEU A 186 19.22 -3.57 5.79
N LEU A 187 18.07 -4.05 6.26
CA LEU A 187 17.81 -4.35 7.66
C LEU A 187 17.48 -5.84 7.86
N PRO A 188 17.90 -6.43 8.98
CA PRO A 188 17.44 -7.75 9.36
C PRO A 188 15.96 -7.66 9.76
N ILE A 189 15.06 -8.14 8.91
CA ILE A 189 13.62 -8.11 9.15
C ILE A 189 13.10 -9.54 9.25
N HIS A 190 12.32 -9.82 10.31
CA HIS A 190 11.64 -11.10 10.41
C HIS A 190 10.64 -11.26 9.26
N ILE A 191 10.63 -12.44 8.61
CA ILE A 191 9.79 -12.67 7.43
C ILE A 191 8.31 -12.38 7.69
N GLY A 192 7.81 -12.72 8.88
CA GLY A 192 6.44 -12.40 9.28
C GLY A 192 6.15 -10.90 9.30
N ILE A 193 7.12 -10.06 9.74
CA ILE A 193 6.98 -8.60 9.73
C ILE A 193 7.03 -8.07 8.29
N TYR A 194 7.92 -8.61 7.46
CA TYR A 194 8.00 -8.26 6.05
C TYR A 194 6.66 -8.51 5.33
N LEU A 195 6.11 -9.72 5.45
CA LEU A 195 4.82 -10.08 4.83
C LEU A 195 3.65 -9.28 5.43
N ALA A 196 3.66 -9.06 6.75
CA ALA A 196 2.66 -8.23 7.42
C ALA A 196 2.71 -6.78 6.93
N SER A 197 3.90 -6.20 6.66
CA SER A 197 4.03 -4.85 6.14
C SER A 197 3.45 -4.71 4.72
N LEU A 198 3.67 -5.69 3.85
CA LEU A 198 3.09 -5.73 2.50
C LEU A 198 1.55 -5.87 2.53
N THR A 199 1.05 -6.71 3.45
CA THR A 199 -0.40 -6.84 3.66
C THR A 199 -0.98 -5.55 4.21
N PHE A 200 -0.30 -4.92 5.17
CA PHE A 200 -0.74 -3.69 5.80
C PHE A 200 -0.80 -2.52 4.81
N VAL A 201 0.23 -2.34 3.96
CA VAL A 201 0.19 -1.27 2.95
C VAL A 201 -0.96 -1.46 1.95
N THR A 202 -1.25 -2.71 1.57
CA THR A 202 -2.39 -3.01 0.68
C THR A 202 -3.73 -2.71 1.36
N LEU A 203 -3.90 -3.13 2.61
CA LEU A 203 -5.09 -2.81 3.41
C LEU A 203 -5.26 -1.30 3.56
N TRP A 204 -4.16 -0.60 3.87
CA TRP A 204 -4.18 0.85 4.05
C TRP A 204 -4.55 1.57 2.75
N ALA A 205 -3.98 1.15 1.62
CA ALA A 205 -4.33 1.70 0.30
C ALA A 205 -5.82 1.54 -0.02
N VAL A 206 -6.43 0.40 0.29
CA VAL A 206 -7.89 0.21 0.15
C VAL A 206 -8.65 1.16 1.07
N MET A 207 -8.25 1.26 2.34
CA MET A 207 -8.96 2.05 3.35
C MET A 207 -8.94 3.56 3.06
N ILE A 208 -7.83 4.10 2.58
CA ILE A 208 -7.75 5.54 2.27
C ILE A 208 -8.56 5.92 1.02
N HIS A 209 -8.97 4.94 0.21
CA HIS A 209 -9.82 5.13 -0.98
C HIS A 209 -11.30 4.79 -0.74
N ASP A 210 -11.69 4.31 0.44
CA ASP A 210 -13.07 3.90 0.70
C ASP A 210 -14.00 5.06 1.07
N ARG A 211 -13.46 6.28 1.25
CA ARG A 211 -14.16 7.52 1.58
C ARG A 211 -14.90 7.52 2.91
N VAL A 212 -14.76 6.48 3.74
CA VAL A 212 -15.37 6.42 5.07
C VAL A 212 -14.38 6.81 6.15
N SER A 213 -14.52 8.01 6.66
CA SER A 213 -13.58 8.56 7.65
C SER A 213 -14.03 8.23 9.06
N PHE A 214 -13.40 7.22 9.68
CA PHE A 214 -13.60 6.92 11.12
C PHE A 214 -12.54 7.57 12.00
N VAL A 215 -11.40 7.98 11.44
CA VAL A 215 -10.26 8.49 12.18
C VAL A 215 -10.33 10.01 12.21
N ARG A 216 -10.38 10.57 13.41
CA ARG A 216 -10.41 12.04 13.66
C ARG A 216 -9.05 12.59 14.09
N TRP A 217 -8.06 11.72 14.27
CA TRP A 217 -6.73 12.16 14.69
C TRP A 217 -5.96 12.75 13.52
N LYS A 218 -5.72 14.06 13.58
CA LYS A 218 -5.07 14.84 12.51
C LYS A 218 -3.62 14.45 12.21
N GLY A 219 -3.02 13.55 13.00
CA GLY A 219 -1.69 12.99 12.77
C GLY A 219 -1.67 11.83 11.78
N ILE A 220 -2.83 11.22 11.51
CA ILE A 220 -2.97 10.10 10.58
C ILE A 220 -3.46 10.61 9.23
N ASN A 221 -2.79 10.20 8.15
CA ASN A 221 -3.29 10.37 6.80
C ASN A 221 -4.33 9.28 6.53
N PHE A 222 -5.58 9.67 6.44
CA PHE A 222 -6.69 8.76 6.25
C PHE A 222 -7.55 9.21 5.05
N THR A 223 -8.69 8.56 4.83
CA THR A 223 -9.48 8.70 3.61
C THR A 223 -9.83 10.15 3.23
N GLY A 224 -10.17 11.01 4.19
CA GLY A 224 -10.45 12.43 3.91
C GLY A 224 -9.24 13.18 3.35
N HIS A 225 -8.05 12.95 3.91
CA HIS A 225 -6.81 13.56 3.40
C HIS A 225 -6.50 13.07 1.99
N HIS A 226 -6.65 11.76 1.75
CA HIS A 226 -6.35 11.15 0.47
C HIS A 226 -7.38 11.53 -0.62
N THR A 227 -8.65 11.72 -0.24
CA THR A 227 -9.67 12.27 -1.16
C THR A 227 -9.33 13.69 -1.58
N LEU A 228 -8.86 14.55 -0.65
CA LEU A 228 -8.35 15.87 -0.99
C LEU A 228 -7.11 15.80 -1.89
N HIS A 229 -6.24 14.80 -1.67
CA HIS A 229 -5.09 14.55 -2.53
C HIS A 229 -5.53 14.24 -3.97
N HIS A 230 -6.46 13.31 -4.18
CA HIS A 230 -7.00 13.00 -5.51
C HIS A 230 -7.64 14.21 -6.19
N TRP A 231 -8.28 15.09 -5.41
CA TRP A 231 -8.94 16.27 -5.96
C TRP A 231 -7.95 17.35 -6.38
N TYR A 232 -7.01 17.71 -5.49
CA TYR A 232 -6.11 18.86 -5.69
C TYR A 232 -4.73 18.49 -6.25
N GLU A 233 -4.28 17.25 -6.08
CA GLU A 233 -3.01 16.68 -6.55
C GLU A 233 -1.74 17.32 -5.96
N THR A 234 -1.88 18.34 -5.12
CA THR A 234 -0.78 19.16 -4.57
C THR A 234 -0.66 19.08 -3.05
N TYR A 235 -1.55 18.35 -2.39
CA TYR A 235 -1.60 18.22 -0.93
C TYR A 235 -1.65 16.75 -0.51
N ASN A 236 -1.30 16.48 0.76
CA ASN A 236 -1.49 15.22 1.46
C ASN A 236 -0.86 14.01 0.76
N PHE A 237 0.45 14.08 0.52
CA PHE A 237 1.24 13.01 -0.12
C PHE A 237 1.60 11.86 0.81
N GLY A 238 1.47 12.03 2.14
CA GLY A 238 1.78 11.01 3.14
C GLY A 238 0.97 9.73 2.95
N GLN A 239 1.56 8.58 3.27
CA GLN A 239 0.86 7.29 3.19
C GLN A 239 0.05 7.02 4.46
N TYR A 240 0.71 7.08 5.62
CA TYR A 240 0.12 6.72 6.91
C TYR A 240 -0.06 7.92 7.84
N PHE A 241 0.83 8.90 7.78
CA PHE A 241 0.88 10.03 8.70
C PHE A 241 0.91 11.36 7.96
N THR A 242 0.48 12.41 8.65
CA THR A 242 0.51 13.79 8.12
C THR A 242 1.80 14.54 8.46
N LEU A 243 2.79 13.86 9.06
CA LEU A 243 4.02 14.50 9.56
C LEU A 243 4.78 15.21 8.44
N TRP A 244 5.07 14.50 7.36
CA TRP A 244 5.82 15.07 6.24
C TRP A 244 5.03 16.16 5.52
N ASP A 245 3.72 16.00 5.36
CA ASP A 245 2.87 17.04 4.77
C ASP A 245 2.89 18.34 5.58
N ARG A 246 2.87 18.22 6.92
CA ARG A 246 2.97 19.39 7.81
C ARG A 246 4.35 20.04 7.76
N LEU A 247 5.41 19.25 7.76
CA LEU A 247 6.79 19.77 7.71
C LEU A 247 7.10 20.44 6.36
N MET A 248 6.55 19.92 5.28
CA MET A 248 6.81 20.39 3.91
C MET A 248 5.76 21.35 3.37
N GLY A 249 4.75 21.73 4.18
CA GLY A 249 3.73 22.69 3.79
C GLY A 249 2.71 22.16 2.76
N THR A 250 2.56 20.84 2.66
CA THR A 250 1.62 20.17 1.76
C THR A 250 0.38 19.63 2.48
N TYR A 251 0.19 19.96 3.75
CA TYR A 251 -0.97 19.53 4.52
C TYR A 251 -2.23 20.34 4.22
N ARG A 252 -3.35 19.67 3.94
CA ARG A 252 -4.69 20.25 3.85
C ARG A 252 -5.65 19.47 4.73
N ASP A 253 -6.38 20.17 5.61
CA ASP A 253 -7.24 19.55 6.62
C ASP A 253 -8.60 19.12 6.01
N PRO A 254 -8.97 17.84 6.03
CA PRO A 254 -10.24 17.38 5.47
C PRO A 254 -11.47 17.80 6.29
N GLU A 255 -11.31 18.23 7.53
CA GLU A 255 -12.43 18.69 8.37
C GLU A 255 -12.79 20.17 8.10
N VAL A 256 -12.03 20.87 7.28
CA VAL A 256 -12.33 22.24 6.86
C VAL A 256 -13.19 22.20 5.60
N ALA A 257 -14.19 23.08 5.53
CA ALA A 257 -14.94 23.30 4.29
C ALA A 257 -14.14 24.15 3.32
N TYR A 258 -14.14 23.77 2.06
CA TYR A 258 -13.48 24.50 0.97
C TYR A 258 -14.51 24.86 -0.09
N ASP A 259 -14.58 26.13 -0.49
CA ASP A 259 -15.60 26.65 -1.42
C ASP A 259 -15.45 26.07 -2.83
N ASP A 260 -14.22 25.66 -3.20
CA ASP A 260 -13.88 25.06 -4.49
C ASP A 260 -14.04 23.52 -4.53
N LEU A 261 -14.48 22.92 -3.41
CA LEU A 261 -14.71 21.48 -3.29
C LEU A 261 -16.21 21.17 -3.37
N PRO A 262 -16.67 20.36 -4.35
CA PRO A 262 -18.07 19.97 -4.42
C PRO A 262 -18.57 19.33 -3.12
N PRO A 263 -19.81 19.61 -2.69
CA PRO A 263 -20.40 18.99 -1.52
C PRO A 263 -20.39 17.46 -1.58
N GLY A 264 -20.08 16.81 -0.46
CA GLY A 264 -20.14 15.34 -0.35
C GLY A 264 -18.91 14.58 -0.90
N ILE A 265 -17.93 15.24 -1.53
CA ILE A 265 -16.70 14.57 -2.00
C ILE A 265 -15.88 14.05 -0.80
N VAL A 266 -15.68 14.88 0.21
CA VAL A 266 -15.06 14.44 1.47
C VAL A 266 -16.15 14.10 2.46
N VAL A 267 -16.19 12.84 2.89
CA VAL A 267 -17.08 12.39 3.98
C VAL A 267 -16.32 12.56 5.29
N ARG A 268 -16.72 13.54 6.09
CA ARG A 268 -16.06 13.87 7.35
C ARG A 268 -16.34 12.80 8.41
N ALA A 269 -15.39 12.59 9.31
CA ALA A 269 -15.54 11.62 10.40
C ALA A 269 -16.76 11.89 11.28
N GLN A 270 -17.08 13.16 11.55
CA GLN A 270 -18.27 13.57 12.32
C GLN A 270 -19.57 13.15 11.63
N ASP A 271 -19.66 13.23 10.30
CA ASP A 271 -20.86 12.88 9.54
C ASP A 271 -21.07 11.36 9.53
N VAL A 272 -19.99 10.59 9.44
CA VAL A 272 -20.02 9.12 9.52
C VAL A 272 -20.52 8.66 10.90
N LEU A 273 -19.99 9.25 11.97
CA LEU A 273 -20.37 8.91 13.34
C LEU A 273 -21.83 9.27 13.64
N ALA A 274 -22.28 10.44 13.23
CA ALA A 274 -23.68 10.85 13.39
C ALA A 274 -24.65 9.89 12.67
N ARG A 275 -24.30 9.40 11.49
CA ARG A 275 -25.10 8.42 10.74
C ARG A 275 -25.03 7.00 11.34
N ALA A 276 -23.99 6.67 12.09
CA ALA A 276 -23.88 5.39 12.77
C ALA A 276 -24.75 5.29 14.02
N GLU A 277 -25.03 6.45 14.65
CA GLU A 277 -25.86 6.57 15.85
C GLU A 277 -27.38 6.71 15.53
N ALA A 278 -27.74 7.04 14.29
CA ALA A 278 -29.12 7.15 13.82
C ALA A 278 -29.66 5.83 13.27
#